data_0cbfa647b3737207d2c389e286dc27ed
#
_entry.id   0cbfa647b3737207d2c389e286dc27ed
#
_cell.length_a   1.000
_cell.length_b   1.000
_cell.length_c   1.000
_cell.angle_alpha   90.00
_cell.angle_beta   90.00
_cell.angle_gamma   90.00
#
_symmetry.space_group_name_H-M   'P 1'
#
loop_
_entity.id
_entity.type
_entity.pdbx_description
1 polymer ?
#
loop_
_entity_poly.entity_id
_entity_poly.type
_entity_poly.pdbx_seq_one_letter_code
_entity_poly.pdbx_strand_id
1 'polypeptide(L)'
;LVTIRVRGPLGLAGRQASLRVPARVRVLPAFASRRHLPSRLARLREMDGRSAVNVRGAGTEFDSLREYVVGDDVRSIDWRSSARRGEVLVRTWRPERDRRVLVLIDTGRLAAARLGDEPRLDAQIEACLLLSALASRAGDRIDVVALDERVRAQVRGRSGPALMSALADALAPVDAALTETNWALMTDTVRSALSQRALVVVLSALDGAGADAGMLRALGAMARDHAVVLASATDPGLEELRRRRSDAEAVYTAAAAERDLVELDAVRARLR
;
A
#
# COMPACT_ATOMS: atom_id res chain seq x y z
N LEU A 1 -1.28 -22.79 -30.00
CA LEU A 1 -1.31 -23.66 -31.16
C LEU A 1 -2.09 -22.95 -32.27
N VAL A 2 -1.47 -22.67 -33.42
CA VAL A 2 -2.13 -22.09 -34.59
C VAL A 2 -2.30 -23.21 -35.61
N THR A 3 -3.55 -23.48 -36.00
CA THR A 3 -3.85 -24.47 -37.01
C THR A 3 -4.24 -23.78 -38.31
N ILE A 4 -3.47 -24.04 -39.37
CA ILE A 4 -3.69 -23.52 -40.67
C ILE A 4 -4.23 -24.64 -41.55
N ARG A 5 -5.40 -24.44 -42.16
CA ARG A 5 -5.99 -25.37 -43.11
C ARG A 5 -6.11 -24.70 -44.48
N VAL A 6 -5.45 -25.27 -45.44
CA VAL A 6 -5.51 -24.79 -46.84
C VAL A 6 -6.31 -25.80 -47.63
N ARG A 7 -7.30 -25.35 -48.38
CA ARG A 7 -8.08 -26.18 -49.31
C ARG A 7 -7.64 -25.91 -50.76
N GLY A 8 -7.56 -26.97 -51.51
CA GLY A 8 -7.30 -26.89 -52.96
C GLY A 8 -8.42 -26.12 -53.68
N PRO A 9 -8.16 -25.67 -54.92
CA PRO A 9 -9.09 -24.81 -55.69
C PRO A 9 -10.45 -25.49 -55.98
N LEU A 10 -10.51 -26.79 -56.06
CA LEU A 10 -11.74 -27.55 -56.26
C LEU A 10 -12.39 -28.05 -54.94
N GLY A 11 -11.83 -27.72 -53.79
CA GLY A 11 -12.34 -28.11 -52.47
C GLY A 11 -12.25 -29.62 -52.14
N LEU A 12 -11.75 -30.45 -53.07
CA LEU A 12 -11.71 -31.91 -52.98
C LEU A 12 -10.63 -32.42 -52.00
N ALA A 13 -9.58 -31.66 -51.81
CA ALA A 13 -8.50 -32.00 -50.89
C ALA A 13 -8.03 -30.74 -50.14
N GLY A 14 -7.48 -30.97 -48.94
CA GLY A 14 -6.89 -29.91 -48.12
C GLY A 14 -5.72 -30.41 -47.33
N ARG A 15 -4.85 -29.51 -46.96
CA ARG A 15 -3.70 -29.78 -46.09
C ARG A 15 -3.89 -28.98 -44.81
N GLN A 16 -3.66 -29.62 -43.68
CA GLN A 16 -3.69 -28.96 -42.35
C GLN A 16 -2.32 -29.08 -41.71
N ALA A 17 -1.81 -27.99 -41.17
CA ALA A 17 -0.63 -27.98 -40.40
C ALA A 17 -0.90 -27.23 -39.04
N SER A 18 -0.44 -27.78 -37.95
CA SER A 18 -0.52 -27.14 -36.63
C SER A 18 0.87 -26.72 -36.21
N LEU A 19 1.00 -25.43 -35.95
CA LEU A 19 2.24 -24.78 -35.54
C LEU A 19 2.13 -24.33 -34.08
N ARG A 20 3.15 -24.62 -33.29
CA ARG A 20 3.29 -24.01 -31.95
C ARG A 20 3.94 -22.65 -32.14
N VAL A 21 3.15 -21.60 -32.07
CA VAL A 21 3.64 -20.23 -32.06
C VAL A 21 3.63 -19.75 -30.61
N PRO A 22 4.79 -19.64 -29.95
CA PRO A 22 4.84 -19.10 -28.61
C PRO A 22 4.42 -17.64 -28.65
N ALA A 23 3.42 -17.28 -27.87
CA ALA A 23 3.01 -15.90 -27.63
C ALA A 23 3.10 -15.64 -26.14
N ARG A 24 3.70 -14.51 -25.77
CA ARG A 24 3.72 -14.04 -24.39
C ARG A 24 2.59 -13.06 -24.20
N VAL A 25 1.69 -13.38 -23.27
CA VAL A 25 0.64 -12.47 -22.82
C VAL A 25 0.99 -12.08 -21.38
N ARG A 26 1.02 -10.78 -21.13
CA ARG A 26 1.19 -10.26 -19.78
C ARG A 26 -0.17 -9.88 -19.24
N VAL A 27 -0.55 -10.52 -18.15
CA VAL A 27 -1.74 -10.17 -17.38
C VAL A 27 -1.29 -9.17 -16.30
N LEU A 28 -1.87 -7.99 -16.31
CA LEU A 28 -1.59 -6.95 -15.31
C LEU A 28 -2.59 -7.08 -14.16
N PRO A 29 -2.19 -6.72 -12.92
CA PRO A 29 -3.10 -6.68 -11.80
C PRO A 29 -4.30 -5.78 -12.08
N ALA A 30 -5.47 -6.20 -11.60
CA ALA A 30 -6.67 -5.37 -11.69
C ALA A 30 -6.49 -4.09 -10.86
N PHE A 31 -6.93 -2.96 -11.38
CA PHE A 31 -6.93 -1.68 -10.68
C PHE A 31 -8.31 -1.02 -10.81
N ALA A 32 -9.33 -1.70 -10.30
CA ALA A 32 -10.72 -1.25 -10.37
C ALA A 32 -10.95 0.02 -9.54
N SER A 33 -10.23 0.17 -8.41
CA SER A 33 -10.31 1.33 -7.52
C SER A 33 -9.77 2.63 -8.15
N ARG A 34 -9.13 2.58 -9.33
CA ARG A 34 -8.70 3.77 -10.07
C ARG A 34 -9.84 4.78 -10.29
N ARG A 35 -11.07 4.31 -10.47
CA ARG A 35 -12.27 5.14 -10.61
C ARG A 35 -12.56 6.03 -9.39
N HIS A 36 -12.07 5.65 -8.21
CA HIS A 36 -12.26 6.39 -6.95
C HIS A 36 -11.14 7.39 -6.66
N LEU A 37 -10.06 7.41 -7.45
CA LEU A 37 -8.94 8.33 -7.24
C LEU A 37 -9.35 9.80 -7.20
N PRO A 38 -10.22 10.33 -8.08
CA PRO A 38 -10.61 11.74 -8.04
C PRO A 38 -11.26 12.15 -6.73
N SER A 39 -12.22 11.35 -6.24
CA SER A 39 -12.94 11.64 -4.98
C SER A 39 -12.03 11.50 -3.75
N ARG A 40 -11.13 10.51 -3.74
CA ARG A 40 -10.16 10.32 -2.65
C ARG A 40 -9.15 11.47 -2.59
N LEU A 41 -8.68 11.95 -3.74
CA LEU A 41 -7.79 13.12 -3.83
C LEU A 41 -8.46 14.41 -3.40
N ALA A 42 -9.73 14.62 -3.78
CA ALA A 42 -10.48 15.78 -3.32
C ALA A 42 -10.58 15.81 -1.79
N ARG A 43 -10.87 14.65 -1.18
CA ARG A 43 -10.93 14.50 0.28
C ARG A 43 -9.59 14.72 0.96
N LEU A 44 -8.48 14.24 0.38
CA LEU A 44 -7.14 14.48 0.91
C LEU A 44 -6.79 15.98 0.89
N ARG A 45 -7.09 16.68 -0.22
CA ARG A 45 -6.87 18.14 -0.32
C ARG A 45 -7.68 18.93 0.70
N GLU A 46 -8.91 18.51 0.97
CA GLU A 46 -9.76 19.12 1.99
C GLU A 46 -9.18 18.91 3.40
N MET A 47 -8.64 17.73 3.68
CA MET A 47 -7.97 17.42 4.95
C MET A 47 -6.65 18.20 5.08
N ASP A 48 -5.83 18.28 4.04
CA ASP A 48 -4.61 19.08 4.03
C ASP A 48 -4.88 20.57 4.21
N GLY A 49 -5.93 21.10 3.57
CA GLY A 49 -6.37 22.48 3.76
C GLY A 49 -6.75 22.80 5.21
N ARG A 50 -7.30 21.83 5.94
CA ARG A 50 -7.62 21.95 7.38
C ARG A 50 -6.37 21.80 8.26
N SER A 51 -5.39 20.98 7.84
CA SER A 51 -4.13 20.80 8.58
C SER A 51 -3.15 21.97 8.39
N ALA A 52 -3.16 22.62 7.23
CA ALA A 52 -2.27 23.77 6.93
C ALA A 52 -2.47 24.95 7.86
N VAL A 53 -3.61 25.05 8.54
CA VAL A 53 -3.90 26.10 9.54
C VAL A 53 -3.16 25.84 10.86
N ASN A 54 -2.65 24.64 11.14
CA ASN A 54 -2.16 24.25 12.47
C ASN A 54 -0.68 23.89 12.55
N VAL A 55 0.09 23.91 11.45
CA VAL A 55 1.53 23.62 11.49
C VAL A 55 2.34 24.89 11.29
N ARG A 56 2.21 25.82 12.23
CA ARG A 56 3.23 26.83 12.49
C ARG A 56 4.26 26.22 13.44
N GLY A 57 5.41 25.81 12.91
CA GLY A 57 6.54 25.43 13.76
C GLY A 57 7.24 24.14 13.32
N ALA A 58 8.57 24.20 13.26
CA ALA A 58 9.52 23.10 13.10
C ALA A 58 9.48 22.36 11.76
N GLY A 59 9.66 23.09 10.65
CA GLY A 59 10.20 22.49 9.42
C GLY A 59 11.72 22.67 9.37
N THR A 60 12.41 21.83 8.62
CA THR A 60 13.86 21.91 8.39
C THR A 60 14.20 22.58 7.06
N GLU A 61 13.23 22.72 6.17
CA GLU A 61 13.42 23.36 4.85
C GLU A 61 13.06 24.84 4.89
N PHE A 62 14.01 25.69 4.46
CA PHE A 62 13.78 27.14 4.37
C PHE A 62 12.71 27.45 3.33
N ASP A 63 11.64 28.15 3.73
CA ASP A 63 10.55 28.55 2.83
C ASP A 63 10.72 29.97 2.32
N SER A 64 10.70 30.93 3.23
CA SER A 64 10.71 32.36 2.88
C SER A 64 11.14 33.21 4.07
N LEU A 65 11.39 34.50 3.79
CA LEU A 65 11.52 35.53 4.80
C LEU A 65 10.22 36.34 4.85
N ARG A 66 9.65 36.50 6.04
CA ARG A 66 8.53 37.40 6.28
C ARG A 66 8.85 38.41 7.37
N GLU A 67 8.09 39.47 7.46
CA GLU A 67 8.20 40.44 8.54
C GLU A 67 7.92 39.78 9.91
N TYR A 68 8.67 40.22 10.90
CA TYR A 68 8.49 39.83 12.30
C TYR A 68 7.14 40.31 12.83
N VAL A 69 6.41 39.43 13.48
CA VAL A 69 5.18 39.75 14.19
C VAL A 69 5.41 39.45 15.67
N VAL A 70 4.90 40.30 16.56
CA VAL A 70 5.02 40.12 18.02
C VAL A 70 4.47 38.73 18.39
N GLY A 71 5.36 37.90 19.00
CA GLY A 71 5.07 36.51 19.33
C GLY A 71 5.84 35.46 18.51
N ASP A 72 6.59 35.89 17.49
CA ASP A 72 7.51 35.02 16.77
C ASP A 72 8.76 34.68 17.59
N ASP A 73 9.33 33.49 17.36
CA ASP A 73 10.58 33.09 18.00
C ASP A 73 11.75 33.98 17.51
N VAL A 74 12.35 34.73 18.40
CA VAL A 74 13.51 35.61 18.15
C VAL A 74 14.71 34.85 17.56
N ARG A 75 14.82 33.55 17.80
CA ARG A 75 15.87 32.69 17.24
C ARG A 75 15.74 32.49 15.74
N SER A 76 14.54 32.68 15.22
CA SER A 76 14.23 32.54 13.79
C SER A 76 14.51 33.85 13.00
N ILE A 77 14.97 34.93 13.64
CA ILE A 77 15.29 36.18 12.97
C ILE A 77 16.54 36.04 12.10
N ASP A 78 16.42 36.40 10.83
CA ASP A 78 17.56 36.52 9.93
C ASP A 78 18.16 37.93 9.99
N TRP A 79 19.11 38.11 10.89
CA TRP A 79 19.76 39.39 11.12
C TRP A 79 20.46 39.96 9.88
N ARG A 80 20.99 39.11 9.02
CA ARG A 80 21.69 39.54 7.81
C ARG A 80 20.73 40.10 6.76
N SER A 81 19.59 39.45 6.57
CA SER A 81 18.56 39.94 5.65
C SER A 81 17.82 41.13 6.21
N SER A 82 17.59 41.18 7.53
CA SER A 82 16.99 42.30 8.24
C SER A 82 17.83 43.56 8.10
N ALA A 83 19.14 43.46 8.28
CA ALA A 83 20.06 44.60 8.13
C ALA A 83 20.09 45.16 6.70
N ARG A 84 19.85 44.31 5.68
CA ARG A 84 19.83 44.78 4.28
C ARG A 84 18.51 45.45 3.89
N ARG A 85 17.41 45.05 4.49
CA ARG A 85 16.07 45.57 4.17
C ARG A 85 15.62 46.69 5.10
N GLY A 86 16.25 46.83 6.27
CA GLY A 86 15.86 47.79 7.27
C GLY A 86 14.64 47.38 8.12
N GLU A 87 14.16 46.18 7.97
CA GLU A 87 13.00 45.59 8.64
C GLU A 87 13.37 44.27 9.26
N VAL A 88 12.80 43.94 10.43
CA VAL A 88 13.09 42.66 11.09
C VAL A 88 12.39 41.51 10.34
N LEU A 89 13.20 40.60 9.80
CA LEU A 89 12.74 39.48 9.00
C LEU A 89 12.95 38.16 9.75
N VAL A 90 11.93 37.30 9.73
CA VAL A 90 11.91 35.97 10.33
C VAL A 90 11.94 34.92 9.23
N ARG A 91 12.78 33.87 9.43
CA ARG A 91 12.78 32.68 8.58
C ARG A 91 11.54 31.88 8.85
N THR A 92 10.76 31.62 7.80
CA THR A 92 9.70 30.66 7.84
C THR A 92 10.23 29.31 7.32
N TRP A 93 9.84 28.25 8.00
CA TRP A 93 10.27 26.90 7.66
C TRP A 93 9.06 26.12 7.15
N ARG A 94 9.25 25.32 6.10
CA ARG A 94 8.27 24.33 5.66
C ARG A 94 8.61 22.97 6.25
N PRO A 95 7.61 22.18 6.64
CA PRO A 95 7.85 20.78 6.90
C PRO A 95 8.46 20.13 5.66
N GLU A 96 9.50 19.34 5.86
CA GLU A 96 10.13 18.56 4.79
C GLU A 96 9.05 17.81 4.00
N ARG A 97 8.95 18.09 2.69
CA ARG A 97 8.00 17.43 1.78
C ARG A 97 8.46 16.03 1.37
N ASP A 98 9.64 15.60 1.78
CA ASP A 98 10.19 14.27 1.47
C ASP A 98 9.56 13.20 2.39
N ARG A 99 8.23 13.13 2.40
CA ARG A 99 7.52 12.06 3.08
C ARG A 99 7.82 10.76 2.35
N ARG A 100 8.43 9.81 3.06
CA ARG A 100 8.70 8.48 2.54
C ARG A 100 7.62 7.51 3.01
N VAL A 101 7.10 6.74 2.08
CA VAL A 101 6.14 5.66 2.32
C VAL A 101 6.76 4.35 1.82
N LEU A 102 6.85 3.37 2.68
CA LEU A 102 7.23 2.00 2.31
C LEU A 102 6.01 1.10 2.45
N VAL A 103 5.59 0.49 1.35
CA VAL A 103 4.51 -0.50 1.34
C VAL A 103 5.11 -1.89 1.27
N LEU A 104 4.74 -2.73 2.22
CA LEU A 104 5.12 -4.13 2.29
C LEU A 104 3.87 -4.96 1.99
N ILE A 105 3.95 -5.84 0.99
CA ILE A 105 2.88 -6.77 0.62
C ILE A 105 3.32 -8.15 1.07
N ASP A 106 2.55 -8.73 1.97
CA ASP A 106 2.72 -10.13 2.38
C ASP A 106 2.12 -11.04 1.31
N THR A 107 2.96 -11.89 0.72
CA THR A 107 2.58 -12.87 -0.31
C THR A 107 2.56 -14.29 0.21
N GLY A 108 2.63 -14.48 1.53
CA GLY A 108 2.61 -15.78 2.18
C GLY A 108 1.24 -16.47 2.12
N ARG A 109 1.13 -17.63 2.77
CA ARG A 109 -0.05 -18.52 2.67
C ARG A 109 -1.38 -17.84 3.01
N LEU A 110 -1.39 -16.87 3.92
CA LEU A 110 -2.61 -16.17 4.29
C LEU A 110 -3.12 -15.23 3.19
N ALA A 111 -2.24 -14.80 2.28
CA ALA A 111 -2.60 -14.02 1.09
C ALA A 111 -3.32 -14.87 0.03
N ALA A 112 -3.18 -16.21 0.08
CA ALA A 112 -3.88 -17.14 -0.80
C ALA A 112 -5.36 -17.36 -0.41
N ALA A 113 -5.76 -16.97 0.81
CA ALA A 113 -7.15 -17.10 1.24
C ALA A 113 -8.08 -16.28 0.33
N ARG A 114 -9.22 -16.89 -0.03
CA ARG A 114 -10.20 -16.26 -0.93
C ARG A 114 -11.06 -15.25 -0.17
N LEU A 115 -11.27 -14.11 -0.80
CA LEU A 115 -12.23 -13.08 -0.40
C LEU A 115 -13.29 -13.01 -1.50
N GLY A 116 -14.39 -13.76 -1.35
CA GLY A 116 -15.32 -13.99 -2.44
C GLY A 116 -14.67 -14.83 -3.56
N ASP A 117 -14.62 -14.29 -4.79
CA ASP A 117 -14.07 -14.99 -5.97
C ASP A 117 -12.57 -14.75 -6.19
N GLU A 118 -11.94 -13.82 -5.50
CA GLU A 118 -10.54 -13.44 -5.69
C GLU A 118 -9.67 -13.80 -4.48
N PRO A 119 -8.36 -14.05 -4.67
CA PRO A 119 -7.42 -14.19 -3.55
C PRO A 119 -7.27 -12.86 -2.79
N ARG A 120 -6.99 -12.94 -1.50
CA ARG A 120 -6.69 -11.76 -0.66
C ARG A 120 -5.52 -10.94 -1.22
N LEU A 121 -4.56 -11.60 -1.86
CA LEU A 121 -3.42 -10.94 -2.50
C LEU A 121 -3.86 -9.89 -3.52
N ASP A 122 -4.91 -10.16 -4.31
CA ASP A 122 -5.40 -9.22 -5.32
C ASP A 122 -5.94 -7.94 -4.66
N ALA A 123 -6.66 -8.07 -3.55
CA ALA A 123 -7.11 -6.93 -2.76
C ALA A 123 -5.93 -6.14 -2.15
N GLN A 124 -4.87 -6.81 -1.70
CA GLN A 124 -3.65 -6.17 -1.20
C GLN A 124 -2.91 -5.42 -2.32
N ILE A 125 -2.78 -6.03 -3.49
CA ILE A 125 -2.16 -5.39 -4.68
C ILE A 125 -2.98 -4.17 -5.10
N GLU A 126 -4.31 -4.28 -5.15
CA GLU A 126 -5.17 -3.15 -5.48
C GLU A 126 -5.03 -2.00 -4.47
N ALA A 127 -5.00 -2.31 -3.18
CA ALA A 127 -4.77 -1.33 -2.11
C ALA A 127 -3.39 -0.66 -2.25
N CYS A 128 -2.34 -1.43 -2.56
CA CYS A 128 -1.00 -0.92 -2.83
C CYS A 128 -1.00 0.05 -4.03
N LEU A 129 -1.63 -0.32 -5.15
CA LEU A 129 -1.72 0.53 -6.34
C LEU A 129 -2.48 1.84 -6.05
N LEU A 130 -3.59 1.76 -5.30
CA LEU A 130 -4.36 2.93 -4.89
C LEU A 130 -3.55 3.87 -3.99
N LEU A 131 -2.91 3.33 -2.96
CA LEU A 131 -2.06 4.09 -2.04
C LEU A 131 -0.89 4.73 -2.80
N SER A 132 -0.23 3.97 -3.69
CA SER A 132 0.88 4.45 -4.50
C SER A 132 0.46 5.60 -5.43
N ALA A 133 -0.72 5.50 -6.04
CA ALA A 133 -1.25 6.56 -6.88
C ALA A 133 -1.59 7.84 -6.07
N LEU A 134 -2.11 7.69 -4.86
CA LEU A 134 -2.41 8.80 -3.96
C LEU A 134 -1.14 9.47 -3.45
N ALA A 135 -0.19 8.70 -2.93
CA ALA A 135 1.09 9.20 -2.42
C ALA A 135 1.91 9.88 -3.51
N SER A 136 2.00 9.29 -4.71
CA SER A 136 2.68 9.89 -5.85
C SER A 136 2.07 11.24 -6.26
N ARG A 137 0.75 11.39 -6.18
CA ARG A 137 0.08 12.68 -6.47
C ARG A 137 0.22 13.70 -5.35
N ALA A 138 0.41 13.25 -4.12
CA ALA A 138 0.75 14.11 -2.99
C ALA A 138 2.21 14.60 -3.02
N GLY A 139 3.04 14.04 -3.92
CA GLY A 139 4.47 14.34 -4.02
C GLY A 139 5.32 13.52 -3.07
N ASP A 140 4.75 12.50 -2.42
CA ASP A 140 5.47 11.62 -1.51
C ASP A 140 6.32 10.60 -2.31
N ARG A 141 7.45 10.18 -1.73
CA ARG A 141 8.26 9.09 -2.26
C ARG A 141 7.71 7.76 -1.76
N ILE A 142 7.43 6.85 -2.68
CA ILE A 142 6.89 5.54 -2.33
C ILE A 142 7.78 4.43 -2.88
N ASP A 143 8.10 3.50 -2.00
CA ASP A 143 8.76 2.24 -2.31
C ASP A 143 7.82 1.08 -1.97
N VAL A 144 7.87 0.01 -2.77
CA VAL A 144 7.00 -1.17 -2.60
C VAL A 144 7.85 -2.43 -2.62
N VAL A 145 7.61 -3.32 -1.67
CA VAL A 145 8.24 -4.64 -1.60
C VAL A 145 7.18 -5.70 -1.34
N ALA A 146 7.09 -6.70 -2.20
CA ALA A 146 6.27 -7.90 -2.00
C ALA A 146 7.18 -9.05 -1.55
N LEU A 147 6.82 -9.72 -0.46
CA LEU A 147 7.65 -10.75 0.15
C LEU A 147 6.84 -11.79 0.94
N ASP A 148 7.38 -12.98 1.03
CA ASP A 148 6.99 -14.06 1.93
C ASP A 148 8.23 -14.58 2.69
N GLU A 149 8.72 -15.79 2.41
CA GLU A 149 10.02 -16.27 2.89
C GLU A 149 11.20 -15.58 2.18
N ARG A 150 10.95 -14.95 1.03
CA ARG A 150 11.92 -14.19 0.20
C ARG A 150 11.24 -12.99 -0.44
N VAL A 151 12.01 -12.07 -0.97
CA VAL A 151 11.51 -10.95 -1.77
C VAL A 151 11.04 -11.48 -3.13
N ARG A 152 9.76 -11.24 -3.46
CA ARG A 152 9.10 -11.63 -4.72
C ARG A 152 9.17 -10.51 -5.75
N ALA A 153 8.91 -9.29 -5.31
CA ALA A 153 8.97 -8.10 -6.16
C ALA A 153 9.41 -6.89 -5.36
N GLN A 154 10.07 -5.96 -6.05
CA GLN A 154 10.53 -4.72 -5.44
C GLN A 154 10.52 -3.58 -6.45
N VAL A 155 9.95 -2.43 -6.06
CA VAL A 155 9.99 -1.18 -6.82
C VAL A 155 10.46 -0.08 -5.89
N ARG A 156 11.59 0.56 -6.21
CA ARG A 156 12.17 1.67 -5.42
C ARG A 156 12.59 2.82 -6.33
N GLY A 157 12.60 4.03 -5.79
CA GLY A 157 13.14 5.23 -6.44
C GLY A 157 12.39 5.63 -7.71
N ARG A 158 11.14 5.24 -7.87
CA ARG A 158 10.28 5.65 -8.99
C ARG A 158 9.25 6.66 -8.52
N SER A 159 8.84 7.55 -9.42
CA SER A 159 7.82 8.57 -9.14
C SER A 159 6.95 8.83 -10.38
N GLY A 160 5.81 9.50 -10.17
CA GLY A 160 4.89 9.87 -11.24
C GLY A 160 4.35 8.69 -12.05
N PRO A 161 4.12 8.87 -13.35
CA PRO A 161 3.57 7.81 -14.22
C PRO A 161 4.45 6.56 -14.31
N ALA A 162 5.79 6.72 -14.23
CA ALA A 162 6.75 5.62 -14.27
C ALA A 162 6.63 4.68 -13.06
N LEU A 163 6.19 5.18 -11.90
CA LEU A 163 5.92 4.37 -10.73
C LEU A 163 4.80 3.36 -10.98
N MET A 164 3.66 3.81 -11.51
CA MET A 164 2.49 2.95 -11.74
C MET A 164 2.77 1.85 -12.75
N SER A 165 3.51 2.17 -13.83
CA SER A 165 3.93 1.16 -14.80
C SER A 165 4.88 0.15 -14.18
N ALA A 166 5.88 0.62 -13.41
CA ALA A 166 6.84 -0.26 -12.74
C ALA A 166 6.16 -1.18 -11.72
N LEU A 167 5.17 -0.67 -10.96
CA LEU A 167 4.39 -1.47 -10.02
C LEU A 167 3.57 -2.54 -10.73
N ALA A 168 2.85 -2.16 -11.79
CA ALA A 168 2.06 -3.11 -12.58
C ALA A 168 2.93 -4.23 -13.16
N ASP A 169 4.12 -3.88 -13.68
CA ASP A 169 5.06 -4.83 -14.25
C ASP A 169 5.70 -5.75 -13.20
N ALA A 170 6.06 -5.21 -12.03
CA ALA A 170 6.71 -5.96 -10.97
C ALA A 170 5.73 -6.87 -10.22
N LEU A 171 4.47 -6.45 -10.05
CA LEU A 171 3.45 -7.20 -9.33
C LEU A 171 2.69 -8.19 -10.22
N ALA A 172 2.71 -8.04 -11.55
CA ALA A 172 2.04 -8.94 -12.47
C ALA A 172 2.41 -10.43 -12.33
N PRO A 173 3.68 -10.81 -12.07
CA PRO A 173 4.08 -12.21 -11.87
C PRO A 173 3.98 -12.68 -10.41
N VAL A 174 3.46 -11.86 -9.50
CA VAL A 174 3.43 -12.18 -8.07
C VAL A 174 2.15 -12.94 -7.75
N ASP A 175 2.32 -14.17 -7.32
CA ASP A 175 1.27 -15.04 -6.81
C ASP A 175 1.47 -15.30 -5.32
N ALA A 176 0.37 -15.62 -4.61
CA ALA A 176 0.45 -16.02 -3.22
C ALA A 176 1.15 -17.37 -3.07
N ALA A 177 2.13 -17.45 -2.20
CA ALA A 177 2.85 -18.67 -1.90
C ALA A 177 2.24 -19.37 -0.68
N LEU A 178 2.25 -20.73 -0.67
CA LEU A 178 1.79 -21.51 0.48
C LEU A 178 2.89 -21.66 1.56
N THR A 179 3.72 -20.61 1.70
CA THR A 179 4.81 -20.53 2.68
C THR A 179 4.47 -19.53 3.76
N GLU A 180 5.09 -19.68 4.93
CA GLU A 180 4.94 -18.72 6.02
C GLU A 180 5.65 -17.39 5.68
N THR A 181 5.13 -16.31 6.20
CA THR A 181 5.73 -14.99 6.06
C THR A 181 6.96 -14.86 6.95
N ASN A 182 8.08 -14.49 6.37
CA ASN A 182 9.31 -14.22 7.12
C ASN A 182 9.31 -12.80 7.70
N TRP A 183 8.77 -12.66 8.91
CA TRP A 183 8.68 -11.37 9.61
C TRP A 183 10.03 -10.75 9.94
N ALA A 184 11.08 -11.56 10.11
CA ALA A 184 12.44 -11.06 10.31
C ALA A 184 12.95 -10.40 9.04
N LEU A 185 12.80 -11.08 7.88
CA LEU A 185 13.15 -10.50 6.57
C LEU A 185 12.39 -9.21 6.29
N MET A 186 11.09 -9.15 6.67
CA MET A 186 10.29 -7.94 6.53
C MET A 186 10.88 -6.78 7.35
N THR A 187 11.27 -7.02 8.60
CA THR A 187 11.90 -6.02 9.46
C THR A 187 13.26 -5.57 8.91
N ASP A 188 14.07 -6.49 8.43
CA ASP A 188 15.39 -6.18 7.84
C ASP A 188 15.24 -5.40 6.52
N THR A 189 14.18 -5.69 5.76
CA THR A 189 13.81 -4.94 4.54
C THR A 189 13.50 -3.48 4.89
N VAL A 190 12.74 -3.22 5.96
CA VAL A 190 12.45 -1.86 6.43
C VAL A 190 13.73 -1.15 6.85
N ARG A 191 14.57 -1.77 7.67
CA ARG A 191 15.84 -1.19 8.14
C ARG A 191 16.79 -0.84 6.99
N SER A 192 16.86 -1.71 5.98
CA SER A 192 17.71 -1.47 4.81
C SER A 192 17.17 -0.39 3.86
N ALA A 193 15.86 -0.20 3.83
CA ALA A 193 15.19 0.75 2.93
C ALA A 193 15.10 2.16 3.52
N LEU A 194 14.98 2.29 4.84
CA LEU A 194 14.66 3.53 5.52
C LEU A 194 15.74 3.91 6.52
N SER A 195 16.38 5.05 6.31
CA SER A 195 17.36 5.66 7.25
C SER A 195 16.74 6.73 8.16
N GLN A 196 15.53 7.17 7.87
CA GLN A 196 14.81 8.21 8.61
C GLN A 196 13.39 7.75 8.91
N ARG A 197 12.72 8.45 9.83
CA ARG A 197 11.33 8.19 10.16
C ARG A 197 10.43 8.29 8.94
N ALA A 198 9.65 7.24 8.65
CA ALA A 198 8.80 7.12 7.48
C ALA A 198 7.46 6.47 7.86
N LEU A 199 6.51 6.47 6.92
CA LEU A 199 5.31 5.65 7.00
C LEU A 199 5.59 4.27 6.42
N VAL A 200 5.42 3.23 7.22
CA VAL A 200 5.48 1.82 6.79
C VAL A 200 4.05 1.28 6.78
N VAL A 201 3.59 0.85 5.61
CA VAL A 201 2.27 0.23 5.45
C VAL A 201 2.48 -1.25 5.16
N VAL A 202 2.00 -2.10 6.05
CA VAL A 202 2.05 -3.55 5.92
C VAL A 202 0.67 -4.03 5.45
N LEU A 203 0.61 -4.61 4.27
CA LEU A 203 -0.57 -5.24 3.70
C LEU A 203 -0.45 -6.74 3.96
N SER A 204 -1.16 -7.24 4.96
CA SER A 204 -1.14 -8.65 5.37
C SER A 204 -2.49 -9.08 5.90
N ALA A 205 -2.66 -10.38 6.13
CA ALA A 205 -3.84 -10.91 6.76
C ALA A 205 -3.78 -10.69 8.28
N LEU A 206 -4.93 -10.38 8.85
CA LEU A 206 -5.21 -10.50 10.28
C LEU A 206 -6.19 -11.66 10.42
N ASP A 207 -5.70 -12.85 10.79
CA ASP A 207 -6.58 -13.94 11.16
C ASP A 207 -6.69 -13.99 12.68
N GLY A 208 -7.93 -14.15 13.20
CA GLY A 208 -8.24 -14.05 14.62
C GLY A 208 -7.45 -15.05 15.49
N ALA A 209 -7.21 -16.27 14.98
CA ALA A 209 -6.49 -17.32 15.70
C ALA A 209 -4.97 -17.11 15.76
N GLY A 210 -4.43 -16.14 15.05
CA GLY A 210 -2.99 -16.06 14.86
C GLY A 210 -2.45 -14.68 14.53
N ALA A 211 -2.68 -13.67 15.38
CA ALA A 211 -1.64 -12.64 15.43
C ALA A 211 -0.35 -13.37 15.86
N ASP A 212 0.36 -13.92 14.86
CA ASP A 212 1.62 -14.62 15.04
C ASP A 212 2.53 -13.77 15.92
N ALA A 213 3.07 -14.35 16.98
CA ALA A 213 4.00 -13.66 17.87
C ALA A 213 5.19 -13.06 17.08
N GLY A 214 5.51 -13.62 15.91
CA GLY A 214 6.47 -13.08 14.93
C GLY A 214 6.01 -11.75 14.34
N MET A 215 4.75 -11.69 13.87
CA MET A 215 4.15 -10.47 13.33
C MET A 215 4.13 -9.34 14.36
N LEU A 216 3.62 -9.60 15.56
CA LEU A 216 3.54 -8.58 16.62
C LEU A 216 4.92 -8.05 17.01
N ARG A 217 5.93 -8.93 17.12
CA ARG A 217 7.31 -8.51 17.39
C ARG A 217 7.90 -7.67 16.28
N ALA A 218 7.65 -8.05 15.01
CA ALA A 218 8.13 -7.31 13.85
C ALA A 218 7.48 -5.93 13.76
N LEU A 219 6.16 -5.84 13.89
CA LEU A 219 5.42 -4.57 13.89
C LEU A 219 5.89 -3.67 15.05
N GLY A 220 6.05 -4.21 16.26
CA GLY A 220 6.57 -3.48 17.40
C GLY A 220 8.01 -3.00 17.22
N ALA A 221 8.86 -3.79 16.56
CA ALA A 221 10.23 -3.37 16.23
C ALA A 221 10.25 -2.22 15.21
N MET A 222 9.42 -2.28 14.16
CA MET A 222 9.30 -1.22 13.16
C MET A 222 8.68 0.06 13.74
N ALA A 223 7.72 -0.06 14.65
CA ALA A 223 7.01 1.07 15.25
C ALA A 223 7.88 1.94 16.18
N ARG A 224 9.06 1.47 16.59
CA ARG A 224 10.02 2.28 17.36
C ARG A 224 10.57 3.44 16.56
N ASP A 225 10.83 3.21 15.28
CA ASP A 225 11.54 4.15 14.42
C ASP A 225 10.62 4.79 13.36
N HIS A 226 9.50 4.15 13.04
CA HIS A 226 8.60 4.53 11.96
C HIS A 226 7.15 4.63 12.41
N ALA A 227 6.31 5.31 11.62
CA ALA A 227 4.86 5.19 11.76
C ALA A 227 4.41 3.92 11.02
N VAL A 228 3.84 2.95 11.72
CA VAL A 228 3.44 1.66 11.15
C VAL A 228 1.93 1.57 11.05
N VAL A 229 1.43 1.18 9.89
CA VAL A 229 0.03 0.87 9.64
C VAL A 229 -0.06 -0.55 9.11
N LEU A 230 -0.80 -1.40 9.81
CA LEU A 230 -1.19 -2.71 9.30
C LEU A 230 -2.59 -2.61 8.69
N ALA A 231 -2.72 -3.00 7.42
CA ALA A 231 -3.98 -3.04 6.71
C ALA A 231 -4.27 -4.47 6.24
N SER A 232 -5.46 -4.95 6.56
CA SER A 232 -5.93 -6.28 6.21
C SER A 232 -7.26 -6.19 5.47
N ALA A 233 -7.36 -6.92 4.35
CA ALA A 233 -8.62 -7.13 3.67
C ALA A 233 -9.42 -8.21 4.42
N THR A 234 -10.63 -7.87 4.83
CA THR A 234 -11.59 -8.78 5.49
C THR A 234 -12.58 -9.32 4.48
N ASP A 235 -13.02 -10.56 4.69
CA ASP A 235 -14.07 -11.16 3.87
C ASP A 235 -15.42 -10.44 4.12
N PRO A 236 -16.02 -9.79 3.12
CA PRO A 236 -17.32 -9.16 3.26
C PRO A 236 -18.43 -10.19 3.55
N GLY A 237 -18.24 -11.46 3.15
CA GLY A 237 -19.18 -12.54 3.40
C GLY A 237 -19.33 -12.89 4.88
N LEU A 238 -18.32 -12.63 5.72
CA LEU A 238 -18.42 -12.91 7.16
C LEU A 238 -19.56 -12.14 7.83
N GLU A 239 -19.79 -10.89 7.43
CA GLU A 239 -20.89 -10.08 7.98
C GLU A 239 -22.27 -10.59 7.54
N GLU A 240 -22.37 -11.12 6.32
CA GLU A 240 -23.60 -11.76 5.84
C GLU A 240 -23.84 -13.09 6.54
N LEU A 241 -22.80 -13.93 6.69
CA LEU A 241 -22.89 -15.19 7.41
C LEU A 241 -23.31 -14.99 8.86
N ARG A 242 -22.76 -13.98 9.54
CA ARG A 242 -23.11 -13.61 10.90
C ARG A 242 -24.60 -13.34 11.10
N ARG A 243 -25.30 -12.85 10.06
CA ARG A 243 -26.71 -12.49 10.12
C ARG A 243 -27.67 -13.62 9.77
N ARG A 244 -27.17 -14.71 9.20
CA ARG A 244 -28.02 -15.84 8.77
C ARG A 244 -28.60 -16.57 9.98
N ARG A 245 -29.94 -16.90 9.88
CA ARG A 245 -30.68 -17.63 10.93
C ARG A 245 -31.75 -18.55 10.32
N SER A 246 -31.56 -18.96 9.05
CA SER A 246 -32.60 -19.70 8.31
C SER A 246 -32.86 -21.11 8.86
N ASP A 247 -31.81 -21.76 9.36
CA ASP A 247 -31.83 -23.14 9.85
C ASP A 247 -30.72 -23.36 10.87
N ALA A 248 -30.61 -24.57 11.43
CA ALA A 248 -29.62 -24.90 12.45
C ALA A 248 -28.17 -24.76 11.93
N GLU A 249 -27.90 -25.14 10.68
CA GLU A 249 -26.59 -25.02 10.06
C GLU A 249 -26.17 -23.54 9.89
N ALA A 250 -27.12 -22.69 9.47
CA ALA A 250 -26.92 -21.26 9.36
C ALA A 250 -26.60 -20.62 10.72
N VAL A 251 -27.21 -21.09 11.81
CA VAL A 251 -26.92 -20.61 13.17
C VAL A 251 -25.51 -20.97 13.61
N TYR A 252 -25.05 -22.20 13.36
CA TYR A 252 -23.68 -22.60 13.67
C TYR A 252 -22.66 -21.82 12.84
N THR A 253 -22.92 -21.64 11.55
CA THR A 253 -22.08 -20.83 10.66
C THR A 253 -22.01 -19.37 11.12
N ALA A 254 -23.14 -18.81 11.55
CA ALA A 254 -23.19 -17.44 12.07
C ALA A 254 -22.42 -17.31 13.39
N ALA A 255 -22.46 -18.30 14.28
CA ALA A 255 -21.69 -18.31 15.51
C ALA A 255 -20.18 -18.40 15.24
N ALA A 256 -19.76 -19.18 14.24
CA ALA A 256 -18.35 -19.22 13.81
C ALA A 256 -17.91 -17.88 13.24
N ALA A 257 -18.70 -17.26 12.36
CA ALA A 257 -18.39 -15.93 11.80
C ALA A 257 -18.32 -14.83 12.89
N GLU A 258 -19.22 -14.86 13.89
CA GLU A 258 -19.15 -13.95 15.03
C GLU A 258 -17.88 -14.12 15.84
N ARG A 259 -17.50 -15.38 16.10
CA ARG A 259 -16.24 -15.67 16.80
C ARG A 259 -15.03 -15.08 16.06
N ASP A 260 -14.93 -15.31 14.74
CA ASP A 260 -13.83 -14.80 13.92
C ASP A 260 -13.77 -13.26 13.97
N LEU A 261 -14.93 -12.57 13.90
CA LEU A 261 -14.99 -11.12 14.01
C LEU A 261 -14.53 -10.60 15.38
N VAL A 262 -14.94 -11.27 16.48
CA VAL A 262 -14.51 -10.92 17.84
C VAL A 262 -13.01 -11.12 18.01
N GLU A 263 -12.45 -12.21 17.49
CA GLU A 263 -11.00 -12.46 17.53
C GLU A 263 -10.23 -11.40 16.72
N LEU A 264 -10.72 -11.01 15.54
CA LEU A 264 -10.14 -9.90 14.75
C LEU A 264 -10.15 -8.58 15.53
N ASP A 265 -11.24 -8.24 16.20
CA ASP A 265 -11.35 -7.01 16.99
C ASP A 265 -10.42 -7.04 18.20
N ALA A 266 -10.24 -8.19 18.84
CA ALA A 266 -9.26 -8.37 19.92
C ALA A 266 -7.82 -8.13 19.44
N VAL A 267 -7.45 -8.64 18.25
CA VAL A 267 -6.15 -8.37 17.63
C VAL A 267 -5.98 -6.89 17.29
N ARG A 268 -7.00 -6.26 16.71
CA ARG A 268 -6.99 -4.82 16.42
C ARG A 268 -6.80 -3.97 17.68
N ALA A 269 -7.44 -4.35 18.78
CA ALA A 269 -7.29 -3.66 20.06
C ALA A 269 -5.86 -3.76 20.63
N ARG A 270 -5.17 -4.89 20.40
CA ARG A 270 -3.77 -5.09 20.83
C ARG A 270 -2.74 -4.34 19.99
N LEU A 271 -3.10 -3.94 18.76
CA LEU A 271 -2.24 -3.23 17.83
C LEU A 271 -2.38 -1.69 17.92
N ARG A 272 -3.34 -1.19 18.68
CA ARG A 272 -3.53 0.25 18.97
C ARG A 272 -2.67 0.70 20.14
#